data_2e95be47e69d7c5fc20f9945fb0fca2a
#
_entry.id   2e95be47e69d7c5fc20f9945fb0fca2a
#
_cell.length_a   1.000
_cell.length_b   1.000
_cell.length_c   1.000
_cell.angle_alpha   90.00
_cell.angle_beta   90.00
_cell.angle_gamma   90.00
#
_symmetry.space_group_name_H-M   'P 1'
#
loop_
_entity.id
_entity.type
_entity.pdbx_description
1 polymer ?
#
loop_
_entity_poly.entity_id
_entity_poly.type
_entity_poly.pdbx_seq_one_letter_code
_entity_poly.pdbx_strand_id
1 'polypeptide(L)'
;MPDPQLDVDIQRASNAPNLPDDESLIRWAELALADKPGHELTIRLVDEPESQELNATYRGKDYPTNVLSFPSDLPPELNIPLLGDLVICAPVVAREAAEQGKPLAGHWAHMVIHGCLHLVGYDHIDDDDAEQMEALERRLLAELGIADPYDCDE
;
A
#
# COMPACT_ATOMS: atom_id res chain seq x y z
N MET A 1 20.33 -8.60 20.76
CA MET A 1 19.67 -9.22 19.61
C MET A 1 18.54 -8.33 19.16
N PRO A 2 18.64 -7.75 17.98
CA PRO A 2 17.52 -6.94 17.53
C PRO A 2 16.30 -7.82 17.26
N ASP A 3 15.13 -7.25 17.50
CA ASP A 3 13.89 -7.95 17.18
C ASP A 3 13.76 -8.11 15.68
N PRO A 4 13.12 -9.21 15.23
CA PRO A 4 12.82 -9.34 13.82
C PRO A 4 11.96 -8.17 13.38
N GLN A 5 12.39 -7.49 12.33
CA GLN A 5 11.66 -6.34 11.80
C GLN A 5 11.30 -6.62 10.35
N LEU A 6 10.25 -5.96 9.90
CA LEU A 6 9.87 -6.02 8.51
C LEU A 6 10.98 -5.36 7.69
N ASP A 7 11.44 -6.05 6.66
CA ASP A 7 12.47 -5.54 5.77
C ASP A 7 11.80 -4.91 4.55
N VAL A 8 11.84 -3.59 4.45
CA VAL A 8 11.16 -2.86 3.37
C VAL A 8 12.20 -2.28 2.44
N ASP A 9 12.14 -2.68 1.17
CA ASP A 9 12.98 -2.13 0.11
C ASP A 9 12.18 -1.07 -0.64
N ILE A 10 12.69 0.16 -0.69
CA ILE A 10 12.02 1.28 -1.34
C ILE A 10 12.71 1.57 -2.66
N GLN A 11 11.96 1.49 -3.76
CA GLN A 11 12.45 1.81 -5.09
C GLN A 11 11.77 3.07 -5.60
N ARG A 12 12.56 4.11 -5.84
CA ARG A 12 12.03 5.40 -6.27
C ARG A 12 12.20 5.57 -7.77
N ALA A 13 11.15 5.21 -8.50
CA ALA A 13 11.13 5.31 -9.96
C ALA A 13 10.23 6.44 -10.45
N SER A 14 9.79 7.33 -9.55
CA SER A 14 8.93 8.46 -9.87
C SER A 14 9.71 9.77 -9.77
N ASN A 15 9.40 10.71 -10.65
CA ASN A 15 9.94 12.07 -10.61
C ASN A 15 8.96 13.06 -9.97
N ALA A 16 7.87 12.57 -9.38
CA ALA A 16 6.87 13.43 -8.76
C ALA A 16 7.43 14.15 -7.54
N PRO A 17 6.95 15.36 -7.25
CA PRO A 17 7.35 16.07 -6.04
C PRO A 17 6.59 15.56 -4.81
N ASN A 18 7.10 15.90 -3.63
CA ASN A 18 6.41 15.68 -2.36
C ASN A 18 6.16 14.20 -2.06
N LEU A 19 7.10 13.34 -2.47
CA LEU A 19 7.02 11.92 -2.14
C LEU A 19 7.33 11.71 -0.65
N PRO A 20 6.68 10.72 0.00
CA PRO A 20 7.01 10.41 1.39
C PRO A 20 8.46 9.95 1.51
N ASP A 21 9.06 10.17 2.66
CA ASP A 21 10.41 9.67 2.88
C ASP A 21 10.36 8.18 3.23
N ASP A 22 11.54 7.54 3.22
CA ASP A 22 11.63 6.10 3.46
C ASP A 22 11.11 5.75 4.84
N GLU A 23 11.43 6.57 5.83
CA GLU A 23 11.02 6.31 7.22
C GLU A 23 9.50 6.26 7.34
N SER A 24 8.79 7.17 6.68
CA SER A 24 7.33 7.18 6.71
C SER A 24 6.74 5.95 6.02
N LEU A 25 7.26 5.60 4.85
CA LEU A 25 6.78 4.43 4.10
C LEU A 25 6.99 3.15 4.91
N ILE A 26 8.16 2.99 5.51
CA ILE A 26 8.47 1.83 6.33
C ILE A 26 7.55 1.77 7.54
N ARG A 27 7.34 2.89 8.19
CA ARG A 27 6.48 2.96 9.39
C ARG A 27 5.05 2.53 9.08
N TRP A 28 4.50 3.01 7.98
CA TRP A 28 3.13 2.64 7.59
C TRP A 28 3.04 1.14 7.27
N ALA A 29 4.04 0.61 6.57
CA ALA A 29 4.07 -0.82 6.26
C ALA A 29 4.21 -1.65 7.53
N GLU A 30 5.07 -1.25 8.46
CA GLU A 30 5.25 -1.95 9.72
C GLU A 30 3.97 -1.97 10.55
N LEU A 31 3.23 -0.88 10.53
CA LEU A 31 1.97 -0.82 11.24
C LEU A 31 0.94 -1.79 10.66
N ALA A 32 0.83 -1.84 9.34
CA ALA A 32 -0.12 -2.72 8.67
C ALA A 32 0.27 -4.20 8.81
N LEU A 33 1.56 -4.47 8.91
CA LEU A 33 2.08 -5.84 8.92
C LEU A 33 2.70 -6.21 10.27
N ALA A 34 2.16 -5.64 11.34
CA ALA A 34 2.68 -5.84 12.68
C ALA A 34 2.70 -7.32 13.10
N ASP A 35 1.80 -8.13 12.54
CA ASP A 35 1.74 -9.56 12.83
C ASP A 35 2.64 -10.40 11.91
N LYS A 36 3.49 -9.75 11.09
CA LYS A 36 4.39 -10.42 10.14
C LYS A 36 5.84 -9.98 10.33
N PRO A 37 6.38 -10.04 11.55
CA PRO A 37 7.77 -9.63 11.74
C PRO A 37 8.73 -10.53 10.97
N GLY A 38 9.83 -9.96 10.51
CA GLY A 38 10.84 -10.72 9.80
C GLY A 38 10.54 -10.99 8.34
N HIS A 39 9.42 -10.49 7.82
CA HIS A 39 9.08 -10.66 6.40
C HIS A 39 9.65 -9.52 5.57
N GLU A 40 9.70 -9.72 4.26
CA GLU A 40 10.25 -8.76 3.30
C GLU A 40 9.16 -8.21 2.40
N LEU A 41 9.30 -6.94 2.07
CA LEU A 41 8.33 -6.20 1.24
C LEU A 41 9.07 -5.21 0.37
N THR A 42 8.68 -5.08 -0.90
CA THR A 42 9.19 -4.03 -1.78
C THR A 42 8.09 -3.01 -2.05
N ILE A 43 8.42 -1.73 -1.91
CA ILE A 43 7.51 -0.63 -2.28
C ILE A 43 8.19 0.15 -3.40
N ARG A 44 7.54 0.16 -4.57
CA ARG A 44 8.07 0.88 -5.73
C ARG A 44 7.16 2.06 -6.04
N LEU A 45 7.73 3.26 -6.10
CA LEU A 45 7.02 4.48 -6.42
C LEU A 45 7.24 4.78 -7.90
N VAL A 46 6.14 4.90 -8.67
CA VAL A 46 6.23 5.02 -10.12
C VAL A 46 5.41 6.21 -10.63
N ASP A 47 5.60 6.53 -11.90
CA ASP A 47 4.77 7.50 -12.59
C ASP A 47 3.71 6.79 -13.45
N GLU A 48 2.83 7.56 -14.06
CA GLU A 48 1.66 7.00 -14.75
C GLU A 48 1.98 6.00 -15.86
N PRO A 49 3.00 6.21 -16.71
CA PRO A 49 3.28 5.24 -17.79
C PRO A 49 3.59 3.84 -17.26
N GLU A 50 4.40 3.74 -16.21
CA GLU A 50 4.73 2.43 -15.64
C GLU A 50 3.52 1.81 -14.96
N SER A 51 2.74 2.60 -14.22
CA SER A 51 1.51 2.11 -13.57
C SER A 51 0.53 1.57 -14.60
N GLN A 52 0.33 2.30 -15.69
CA GLN A 52 -0.58 1.88 -16.75
C GLN A 52 -0.12 0.58 -17.40
N GLU A 53 1.19 0.47 -17.69
CA GLU A 53 1.74 -0.74 -18.29
C GLU A 53 1.54 -1.96 -17.39
N LEU A 54 1.82 -1.81 -16.09
CA LEU A 54 1.65 -2.91 -15.15
C LEU A 54 0.18 -3.27 -14.97
N ASN A 55 -0.68 -2.27 -14.89
CA ASN A 55 -2.11 -2.51 -14.74
C ASN A 55 -2.68 -3.22 -15.97
N ALA A 56 -2.25 -2.84 -17.17
CA ALA A 56 -2.67 -3.49 -18.39
C ALA A 56 -2.17 -4.93 -18.46
N THR A 57 -0.92 -5.16 -18.11
CA THR A 57 -0.29 -6.47 -18.20
C THR A 57 -0.87 -7.46 -17.19
N TYR A 58 -1.08 -7.03 -15.94
CA TYR A 58 -1.45 -7.94 -14.86
C TYR A 58 -2.91 -7.91 -14.48
N ARG A 59 -3.63 -6.86 -14.84
CA ARG A 59 -5.05 -6.71 -14.49
C ARG A 59 -5.94 -6.53 -15.71
N GLY A 60 -5.37 -6.39 -16.90
CA GLY A 60 -6.12 -6.18 -18.12
C GLY A 60 -6.78 -4.81 -18.23
N LYS A 61 -6.30 -3.83 -17.48
CA LYS A 61 -6.89 -2.48 -17.43
C LYS A 61 -5.88 -1.46 -17.96
N ASP A 62 -6.17 -0.86 -19.09
CA ASP A 62 -5.25 0.03 -19.79
C ASP A 62 -5.36 1.47 -19.30
N TYR A 63 -5.08 1.68 -18.01
CA TYR A 63 -5.03 3.01 -17.41
C TYR A 63 -4.18 2.94 -16.12
N PRO A 64 -3.59 4.07 -15.69
CA PRO A 64 -2.83 4.06 -14.43
C PRO A 64 -3.76 3.95 -13.23
N THR A 65 -3.29 3.28 -12.18
CA THR A 65 -4.05 3.13 -10.94
C THR A 65 -3.20 3.60 -9.76
N ASN A 66 -3.82 3.81 -8.61
CA ASN A 66 -3.12 4.33 -7.44
C ASN A 66 -2.15 3.32 -6.83
N VAL A 67 -2.57 2.09 -6.59
CA VAL A 67 -1.70 1.08 -5.99
C VAL A 67 -2.01 -0.28 -6.60
N LEU A 68 -0.95 -1.05 -6.87
CA LEU A 68 -1.02 -2.44 -7.30
C LEU A 68 -0.30 -3.29 -6.26
N SER A 69 -0.92 -4.38 -5.86
CA SER A 69 -0.34 -5.33 -4.92
C SER A 69 -0.04 -6.63 -5.65
N PHE A 70 1.20 -7.08 -5.58
CA PHE A 70 1.65 -8.32 -6.22
C PHE A 70 2.13 -9.28 -5.14
N PRO A 71 1.24 -10.17 -4.65
CA PRO A 71 1.67 -11.16 -3.65
C PRO A 71 2.75 -12.08 -4.21
N SER A 72 3.62 -12.54 -3.34
CA SER A 72 4.67 -13.48 -3.74
C SER A 72 4.06 -14.81 -4.19
N ASP A 73 4.54 -15.33 -5.32
CA ASP A 73 4.10 -16.63 -5.84
C ASP A 73 4.96 -17.80 -5.36
N LEU A 74 5.88 -17.54 -4.44
CA LEU A 74 6.80 -18.57 -3.99
C LEU A 74 6.05 -19.65 -3.20
N PRO A 75 6.39 -20.93 -3.43
CA PRO A 75 5.76 -22.01 -2.67
C PRO A 75 6.01 -21.89 -1.18
N PRO A 76 5.02 -22.19 -0.33
CA PRO A 76 5.22 -22.12 1.11
C PRO A 76 6.34 -23.02 1.62
N GLU A 77 6.61 -24.12 0.91
CA GLU A 77 7.65 -25.07 1.30
C GLU A 77 9.04 -24.46 1.32
N LEU A 78 9.26 -23.40 0.55
CA LEU A 78 10.58 -22.75 0.49
C LEU A 78 10.87 -21.89 1.72
N ASN A 79 9.85 -21.57 2.51
CA ASN A 79 10.00 -20.78 3.73
C ASN A 79 10.69 -19.43 3.48
N ILE A 80 10.49 -18.85 2.31
CA ILE A 80 11.05 -17.54 1.98
C ILE A 80 10.11 -16.46 2.52
N PRO A 81 10.58 -15.53 3.33
CA PRO A 81 9.72 -14.57 4.01
C PRO A 81 9.33 -13.36 3.14
N LEU A 82 9.19 -13.55 1.85
CA LEU A 82 8.82 -12.47 0.94
C LEU A 82 7.30 -12.35 0.84
N LEU A 83 6.75 -11.21 1.23
CA LEU A 83 5.31 -10.95 1.14
C LEU A 83 4.89 -10.58 -0.27
N GLY A 84 5.70 -9.78 -0.95
CA GLY A 84 5.40 -9.35 -2.31
C GLY A 84 5.83 -7.93 -2.57
N ASP A 85 5.22 -7.32 -3.58
CA ASP A 85 5.56 -5.98 -4.04
C ASP A 85 4.34 -5.07 -4.04
N LEU A 86 4.54 -3.82 -3.64
CA LEU A 86 3.55 -2.75 -3.84
C LEU A 86 4.10 -1.81 -4.90
N VAL A 87 3.26 -1.47 -5.87
CA VAL A 87 3.60 -0.45 -6.86
C VAL A 87 2.60 0.68 -6.71
N ILE A 88 3.10 1.86 -6.33
CA ILE A 88 2.24 3.01 -6.03
C ILE A 88 2.53 4.12 -7.02
N CYS A 89 1.48 4.57 -7.71
CA CYS A 89 1.60 5.63 -8.71
C CYS A 89 1.48 7.00 -8.05
N ALA A 90 2.61 7.68 -7.89
CA ALA A 90 2.65 8.95 -7.17
C ALA A 90 1.73 10.03 -7.76
N PRO A 91 1.71 10.27 -9.09
CA PRO A 91 0.81 11.29 -9.63
C PRO A 91 -0.67 10.98 -9.39
N VAL A 92 -1.07 9.72 -9.45
CA VAL A 92 -2.46 9.34 -9.21
C VAL A 92 -2.82 9.58 -7.74
N VAL A 93 -1.94 9.19 -6.81
CA VAL A 93 -2.17 9.41 -5.38
C VAL A 93 -2.32 10.90 -5.08
N ALA A 94 -1.45 11.73 -5.66
CA ALA A 94 -1.52 13.17 -5.44
C ALA A 94 -2.82 13.76 -6.00
N ARG A 95 -3.23 13.33 -7.19
CA ARG A 95 -4.46 13.79 -7.81
C ARG A 95 -5.68 13.40 -6.98
N GLU A 96 -5.71 12.16 -6.51
CA GLU A 96 -6.83 11.70 -5.69
C GLU A 96 -6.93 12.46 -4.38
N ALA A 97 -5.79 12.72 -3.73
CA ALA A 97 -5.79 13.47 -2.48
C ALA A 97 -6.38 14.86 -2.70
N ALA A 98 -5.98 15.52 -3.79
CA ALA A 98 -6.49 16.85 -4.12
C ALA A 98 -7.99 16.82 -4.42
N GLU A 99 -8.44 15.84 -5.21
CA GLU A 99 -9.84 15.71 -5.59
C GLU A 99 -10.73 15.42 -4.39
N GLN A 100 -10.23 14.65 -3.44
CA GLN A 100 -10.99 14.26 -2.26
C GLN A 100 -10.80 15.19 -1.08
N GLY A 101 -9.98 16.23 -1.24
CA GLY A 101 -9.73 17.19 -0.17
C GLY A 101 -9.02 16.60 1.03
N LYS A 102 -8.17 15.60 0.80
CA LYS A 102 -7.44 14.90 1.87
C LYS A 102 -5.99 15.38 1.93
N PRO A 103 -5.37 15.37 3.13
CA PRO A 103 -3.93 15.63 3.21
C PRO A 103 -3.17 14.59 2.39
N LEU A 104 -2.15 15.02 1.66
CA LEU A 104 -1.39 14.12 0.81
C LEU A 104 -0.73 12.99 1.60
N ALA A 105 -0.10 13.33 2.73
CA ALA A 105 0.55 12.32 3.56
C ALA A 105 -0.44 11.26 4.06
N GLY A 106 -1.65 11.70 4.44
CA GLY A 106 -2.68 10.78 4.90
C GLY A 106 -3.15 9.83 3.81
N HIS A 107 -3.27 10.33 2.58
CA HIS A 107 -3.67 9.49 1.46
C HIS A 107 -2.56 8.48 1.10
N TRP A 108 -1.29 8.90 1.17
CA TRP A 108 -0.18 7.99 0.99
C TRP A 108 -0.19 6.87 2.02
N ALA A 109 -0.40 7.23 3.30
CA ALA A 109 -0.46 6.22 4.36
C ALA A 109 -1.58 5.22 4.09
N HIS A 110 -2.75 5.71 3.65
CA HIS A 110 -3.87 4.84 3.31
C HIS A 110 -3.51 3.87 2.19
N MET A 111 -2.84 4.35 1.14
CA MET A 111 -2.46 3.49 0.01
C MET A 111 -1.46 2.42 0.43
N VAL A 112 -0.46 2.77 1.24
CA VAL A 112 0.52 1.79 1.72
C VAL A 112 -0.17 0.74 2.58
N ILE A 113 -0.99 1.16 3.53
CA ILE A 113 -1.70 0.24 4.42
C ILE A 113 -2.65 -0.65 3.63
N HIS A 114 -3.42 -0.07 2.72
CA HIS A 114 -4.36 -0.82 1.89
C HIS A 114 -3.65 -1.90 1.07
N GLY A 115 -2.55 -1.53 0.42
CA GLY A 115 -1.78 -2.48 -0.38
C GLY A 115 -1.17 -3.59 0.46
N CYS A 116 -0.64 -3.25 1.64
CA CYS A 116 -0.08 -4.24 2.54
C CYS A 116 -1.13 -5.25 3.00
N LEU A 117 -2.34 -4.78 3.31
CA LEU A 117 -3.40 -5.69 3.74
C LEU A 117 -3.81 -6.64 2.61
N HIS A 118 -3.83 -6.17 1.36
CA HIS A 118 -4.06 -7.05 0.23
C HIS A 118 -3.00 -8.14 0.13
N LEU A 119 -1.74 -7.81 0.40
CA LEU A 119 -0.66 -8.79 0.31
C LEU A 119 -0.85 -9.93 1.30
N VAL A 120 -1.50 -9.69 2.43
CA VAL A 120 -1.69 -10.73 3.44
C VAL A 120 -3.11 -11.33 3.40
N GLY A 121 -3.84 -11.11 2.32
CA GLY A 121 -5.07 -11.84 2.05
C GLY A 121 -6.37 -11.09 2.25
N TYR A 122 -6.34 -9.85 2.74
CA TYR A 122 -7.56 -9.06 2.81
C TYR A 122 -7.99 -8.64 1.41
N ASP A 123 -9.28 -8.69 1.15
CA ASP A 123 -9.79 -8.41 -0.18
C ASP A 123 -11.18 -7.77 -0.08
N HIS A 124 -11.68 -7.26 -1.19
CA HIS A 124 -13.00 -6.66 -1.30
C HIS A 124 -13.95 -7.53 -2.13
N ILE A 125 -13.73 -8.85 -2.10
CA ILE A 125 -14.53 -9.75 -2.94
C ILE A 125 -15.99 -9.79 -2.50
N ASP A 126 -16.23 -9.86 -1.20
CA ASP A 126 -17.60 -9.82 -0.69
C ASP A 126 -17.72 -8.74 0.39
N ASP A 127 -18.97 -8.49 0.82
CA ASP A 127 -19.25 -7.40 1.75
C ASP A 127 -18.58 -7.59 3.10
N ASP A 128 -18.53 -8.83 3.60
CA ASP A 128 -17.91 -9.11 4.89
C ASP A 128 -16.41 -8.88 4.85
N ASP A 129 -15.74 -9.33 3.78
CA ASP A 129 -14.31 -9.14 3.63
C ASP A 129 -13.98 -7.67 3.48
N ALA A 130 -14.74 -6.94 2.69
CA ALA A 130 -14.53 -5.50 2.51
C ALA A 130 -14.70 -4.76 3.82
N GLU A 131 -15.73 -5.11 4.59
CA GLU A 131 -16.00 -4.47 5.87
C GLU A 131 -14.87 -4.70 6.86
N GLN A 132 -14.34 -5.92 6.93
CA GLN A 132 -13.24 -6.24 7.82
C GLN A 132 -11.97 -5.46 7.43
N MET A 133 -11.67 -5.39 6.15
CA MET A 133 -10.51 -4.68 5.67
C MET A 133 -10.62 -3.18 5.95
N GLU A 134 -11.78 -2.59 5.66
CA GLU A 134 -12.00 -1.17 5.89
C GLU A 134 -11.97 -0.82 7.38
N ALA A 135 -12.53 -1.67 8.23
CA ALA A 135 -12.47 -1.45 9.67
C ALA A 135 -11.04 -1.44 10.18
N LEU A 136 -10.21 -2.35 9.66
CA LEU A 136 -8.81 -2.41 10.05
C LEU A 136 -8.05 -1.19 9.54
N GLU A 137 -8.31 -0.77 8.29
CA GLU A 137 -7.70 0.44 7.75
C GLU A 137 -8.02 1.66 8.60
N ARG A 138 -9.28 1.82 8.99
CA ARG A 138 -9.71 2.95 9.84
C ARG A 138 -8.98 2.95 11.18
N ARG A 139 -8.86 1.78 11.79
CA ARG A 139 -8.17 1.66 13.08
C ARG A 139 -6.70 2.02 12.96
N LEU A 140 -6.03 1.49 11.94
CA LEU A 140 -4.60 1.75 11.76
C LEU A 140 -4.34 3.22 11.44
N LEU A 141 -5.17 3.81 10.59
CA LEU A 141 -5.04 5.24 10.26
C LEU A 141 -5.32 6.12 11.47
N ALA A 142 -6.27 5.72 12.32
CA ALA A 142 -6.56 6.47 13.54
C ALA A 142 -5.35 6.48 14.49
N GLU A 143 -4.61 5.39 14.54
CA GLU A 143 -3.38 5.34 15.35
C GLU A 143 -2.34 6.33 14.85
N LEU A 144 -2.38 6.68 13.57
CA LEU A 144 -1.48 7.67 12.98
C LEU A 144 -2.04 9.09 13.06
N GLY A 145 -3.23 9.26 13.60
CA GLY A 145 -3.88 10.57 13.65
C GLY A 145 -4.51 10.98 12.32
N ILE A 146 -4.79 10.02 11.45
CA ILE A 146 -5.34 10.29 10.13
C ILE A 146 -6.84 10.01 10.14
N ALA A 147 -7.61 10.91 9.54
CA ALA A 147 -9.07 10.79 9.49
C ALA A 147 -9.51 9.56 8.69
N ASP A 148 -10.68 9.05 9.03
CA ASP A 148 -11.27 7.88 8.36
C ASP A 148 -11.43 8.15 6.86
N PRO A 149 -10.76 7.37 6.00
CA PRO A 149 -10.86 7.60 4.55
C PRO A 149 -12.22 7.21 3.97
N TYR A 150 -13.00 6.45 4.72
CA TYR A 150 -14.32 6.01 4.28
C TYR A 150 -15.45 6.83 4.90
N ASP A 151 -15.09 7.86 5.65
CA ASP A 151 -16.06 8.76 6.24
C ASP A 151 -16.52 9.74 5.16
N CYS A 152 -17.75 9.58 4.73
CA CYS A 152 -18.32 10.44 3.69
C CYS A 152 -19.08 11.62 4.29
N ASP A 153 -18.92 11.84 5.55
CA ASP A 153 -19.57 12.91 6.25
C ASP A 153 -18.88 14.23 5.92
N GLU A 154 -19.61 15.19 5.53
CA GLU A 154 -19.08 16.49 5.17
C GLU A 154 -19.46 17.53 6.17
#